data_0c25d88929d6616d399619097d6bd1d6
#
_entry.id   0c25d88929d6616d399619097d6bd1d6
#
_cell.length_a   1.000
_cell.length_b   1.000
_cell.length_c   1.000
_cell.angle_alpha   90.00
_cell.angle_beta   90.00
_cell.angle_gamma   90.00
#
_symmetry.space_group_name_H-M   'P 1'
#
loop_
_entity.id
_entity.type
_entity.pdbx_description
1 polymer ?
#
loop_
_entity_poly.entity_id
_entity_poly.type
_entity_poly.pdbx_seq_one_letter_code
_entity_poly.pdbx_strand_id
1 'polypeptide(L)'
;MSGKVFGTDDELGCAHEDRGHRKDGHTGRDIRPGPLTCRTVVALLEEETPLPVMTDLRYDTAYPYSVFMIFDGGADSVIEWEFGRELLASGRRWLAGLGDVQIWPAEIRGHGLVYMSFRSGWEMFVVAASAAVVDEFLNSTFEVVPLGEEGSFLGMEGFVGRSPDET
;
A
#
# COMPACT_ATOMS: atom_id res chain seq x y z
N MET A 1 -2.29 25.55 32.01
CA MET A 1 -1.84 25.20 30.64
C MET A 1 -2.38 23.82 30.32
N SER A 2 -3.50 23.79 29.64
CA SER A 2 -4.20 22.54 29.33
C SER A 2 -3.67 21.98 28.01
N GLY A 3 -2.90 20.92 28.11
CA GLY A 3 -2.60 20.09 26.97
C GLY A 3 -3.85 19.34 26.53
N LYS A 4 -4.42 19.67 25.39
CA LYS A 4 -5.45 18.86 24.77
C LYS A 4 -4.78 17.59 24.25
N VAL A 5 -5.06 16.51 24.96
CA VAL A 5 -4.86 15.15 24.45
C VAL A 5 -5.89 14.95 23.34
N PHE A 6 -5.43 14.92 22.11
CA PHE A 6 -6.25 14.42 21.01
C PHE A 6 -6.32 12.90 21.15
N GLY A 7 -7.33 12.45 21.87
CA GLY A 7 -7.81 11.10 21.74
C GLY A 7 -8.77 11.09 20.56
N THR A 8 -8.30 10.71 19.42
CA THR A 8 -9.15 10.28 18.32
C THR A 8 -9.05 8.79 18.24
N ASP A 9 -10.01 8.13 18.85
CA ASP A 9 -10.39 6.77 18.50
C ASP A 9 -11.05 6.82 17.10
N ASP A 10 -10.32 7.22 16.08
CA ASP A 10 -10.70 6.92 14.73
C ASP A 10 -9.96 5.63 14.37
N GLU A 11 -10.72 4.62 14.12
CA GLU A 11 -10.25 3.31 13.71
C GLU A 11 -9.48 3.42 12.39
N LEU A 12 -8.22 3.82 12.51
CA LEU A 12 -7.23 3.70 11.46
C LEU A 12 -6.79 2.24 11.45
N GLY A 13 -7.41 1.44 10.61
CA GLY A 13 -7.15 0.03 10.49
C GLY A 13 -7.10 -0.44 9.05
N CYS A 14 -6.41 -1.54 8.82
CA CYS A 14 -6.49 -2.23 7.55
C CYS A 14 -7.83 -2.95 7.47
N ALA A 15 -8.72 -2.49 6.60
CA ALA A 15 -10.00 -3.12 6.36
C ALA A 15 -9.94 -4.02 5.14
N HIS A 16 -10.43 -5.23 5.33
CA HIS A 16 -10.76 -6.12 4.23
C HIS A 16 -12.20 -5.79 3.81
N GLU A 17 -12.40 -5.28 2.62
CA GLU A 17 -13.75 -5.13 2.08
C GLU A 17 -14.33 -6.51 1.77
N ASP A 18 -15.03 -7.06 2.77
CA ASP A 18 -15.89 -8.22 2.58
C ASP A 18 -17.24 -7.72 2.03
N ARG A 19 -17.40 -7.81 0.71
CA ARG A 19 -18.70 -7.58 0.09
C ARG A 19 -19.60 -8.77 0.32
N GLY A 20 -20.45 -8.64 1.34
CA GLY A 20 -21.78 -9.23 1.39
C GLY A 20 -21.92 -10.68 0.99
N HIS A 21 -21.89 -11.53 1.98
CA HIS A 21 -22.31 -12.93 1.88
C HIS A 21 -23.77 -13.03 1.46
N ARG A 22 -24.04 -13.31 0.18
CA ARG A 22 -25.27 -13.99 -0.23
C ARG A 22 -24.96 -15.47 -0.37
N LYS A 23 -25.53 -16.22 0.54
CA LYS A 23 -25.65 -17.66 0.39
C LYS A 23 -26.56 -17.95 -0.78
N ASP A 24 -26.01 -18.46 -1.88
CA ASP A 24 -26.74 -19.36 -2.77
C ASP A 24 -25.73 -20.27 -3.47
N GLY A 25 -26.07 -21.52 -3.50
CA GLY A 25 -25.44 -22.74 -3.83
C GLY A 25 -24.43 -22.82 -4.98
N HIS A 26 -23.41 -23.58 -4.68
CA HIS A 26 -22.78 -24.58 -5.55
C HIS A 26 -22.26 -24.10 -6.91
N THR A 27 -21.06 -23.61 -6.92
CA THR A 27 -20.00 -23.91 -7.90
C THR A 27 -18.72 -23.26 -7.38
N GLY A 28 -17.64 -24.01 -7.27
CA GLY A 28 -16.36 -23.50 -6.81
C GLY A 28 -15.85 -22.39 -7.74
N ARG A 29 -16.26 -21.16 -7.47
CA ARG A 29 -15.59 -19.98 -7.96
C ARG A 29 -14.52 -19.68 -6.93
N ASP A 30 -13.27 -19.74 -7.37
CA ASP A 30 -12.18 -19.11 -6.64
C ASP A 30 -12.58 -17.65 -6.38
N ILE A 31 -13.11 -17.41 -5.20
CA ILE A 31 -13.40 -16.05 -4.73
C ILE A 31 -12.04 -15.46 -4.40
N ARG A 32 -11.47 -14.75 -5.37
CA ARG A 32 -10.28 -13.95 -5.10
C ARG A 32 -10.66 -12.91 -4.04
N PRO A 33 -9.90 -12.83 -2.96
CA PRO A 33 -10.13 -11.77 -1.98
C PRO A 33 -10.03 -10.41 -2.70
N GLY A 34 -10.93 -9.51 -2.35
CA GLY A 34 -10.91 -8.14 -2.87
C GLY A 34 -9.61 -7.40 -2.51
N PRO A 35 -9.39 -6.21 -3.07
CA PRO A 35 -8.21 -5.43 -2.75
C PRO A 35 -8.15 -5.13 -1.25
N LEU A 36 -6.96 -5.27 -0.69
CA LEU A 36 -6.65 -4.87 0.68
C LEU A 36 -6.37 -3.38 0.71
N THR A 37 -7.06 -2.63 1.55
CA THR A 37 -6.84 -1.20 1.72
C THR A 37 -6.59 -0.88 3.20
N CYS A 38 -5.52 -0.15 3.45
CA CYS A 38 -5.18 0.36 4.78
C CYS A 38 -5.12 1.89 4.73
N ARG A 39 -6.03 2.54 5.43
CA ARG A 39 -6.08 4.00 5.52
C ARG A 39 -5.23 4.49 6.67
N THR A 40 -4.39 5.47 6.41
CA THR A 40 -3.50 6.07 7.40
C THR A 40 -3.24 7.54 7.10
N VAL A 41 -2.64 8.23 8.04
CA VAL A 41 -2.13 9.59 7.84
C VAL A 41 -0.61 9.50 7.74
N VAL A 42 -0.06 10.07 6.68
CA VAL A 42 1.38 10.27 6.53
C VAL A 42 1.72 11.74 6.70
N ALA A 43 2.95 12.02 7.09
CA ALA A 43 3.45 13.39 7.15
C ALA A 43 4.18 13.73 5.85
N LEU A 44 3.64 14.68 5.10
CA LEU A 44 4.37 15.28 3.97
C LEU A 44 5.42 16.23 4.54
N LEU A 45 6.68 15.97 4.21
CA LEU A 45 7.81 16.75 4.70
C LEU A 45 8.02 17.95 3.78
N GLU A 46 7.56 19.10 4.22
CA GLU A 46 7.83 20.39 3.62
C GLU A 46 8.82 21.20 4.47
N GLU A 47 9.28 22.34 3.95
CA GLU A 47 10.45 23.06 4.46
C GLU A 47 10.38 23.46 5.94
N GLU A 48 9.22 23.74 6.51
CA GLU A 48 9.13 24.21 7.90
C GLU A 48 8.26 23.34 8.81
N THR A 49 7.17 22.80 8.30
CA THR A 49 6.22 22.04 9.12
C THR A 49 5.67 20.85 8.35
N PRO A 50 5.76 19.64 8.90
CA PRO A 50 5.15 18.47 8.28
C PRO A 50 3.64 18.65 8.15
N LEU A 51 3.11 18.34 6.97
CA LEU A 51 1.67 18.37 6.69
C LEU A 51 1.07 16.97 6.78
N PRO A 52 -0.02 16.78 7.55
CA PRO A 52 -0.70 15.50 7.56
C PRO A 52 -1.49 15.31 6.25
N VAL A 53 -1.29 14.16 5.62
CA VAL A 53 -1.98 13.80 4.38
C VAL A 53 -2.66 12.44 4.58
N MET A 54 -3.97 12.39 4.34
CA MET A 54 -4.69 11.14 4.33
C MET A 54 -4.23 10.28 3.17
N THR A 55 -3.92 9.03 3.44
CA THR A 55 -3.28 8.15 2.48
C THR A 55 -3.87 6.75 2.58
N ASP A 56 -4.19 6.16 1.46
CA ASP A 56 -4.57 4.75 1.38
C ASP A 56 -3.39 3.93 0.85
N LEU A 57 -2.98 2.92 1.61
CA LEU A 57 -2.12 1.83 1.15
C LEU A 57 -3.01 0.73 0.61
N ARG A 58 -2.80 0.34 -0.64
CA ARG A 58 -3.63 -0.65 -1.32
C ARG A 58 -2.79 -1.76 -1.92
N TYR A 59 -3.30 -2.97 -1.83
CA TYR A 59 -2.74 -4.16 -2.45
C TYR A 59 -3.84 -4.94 -3.16
N ASP A 60 -3.58 -5.32 -4.40
CA ASP A 60 -4.52 -6.08 -5.23
C ASP A 60 -3.83 -7.33 -5.76
N THR A 61 -4.45 -8.48 -5.60
CA THR A 61 -3.91 -9.77 -6.08
C THR A 61 -3.79 -9.84 -7.59
N ALA A 62 -4.50 -8.97 -8.33
CA ALA A 62 -4.32 -8.81 -9.78
C ALA A 62 -2.95 -8.22 -10.14
N TYR A 63 -2.31 -7.51 -9.19
CA TYR A 63 -0.98 -6.92 -9.33
C TYR A 63 -0.10 -7.36 -8.15
N PRO A 64 0.24 -8.65 -8.06
CA PRO A 64 0.78 -9.23 -6.83
C PRO A 64 2.17 -8.73 -6.45
N TYR A 65 2.91 -8.14 -7.37
CA TYR A 65 4.22 -7.55 -7.11
C TYR A 65 4.17 -6.09 -6.67
N SER A 66 3.01 -5.43 -6.83
CA SER A 66 2.86 -3.99 -6.63
C SER A 66 2.09 -3.65 -5.37
N VAL A 67 2.41 -2.51 -4.80
CA VAL A 67 1.58 -1.79 -3.84
C VAL A 67 1.26 -0.41 -4.39
N PHE A 68 0.14 0.14 -3.97
CA PHE A 68 -0.31 1.46 -4.39
C PHE A 68 -0.41 2.37 -3.17
N MET A 69 0.12 3.56 -3.28
CA MET A 69 -0.11 4.64 -2.33
C MET A 69 -0.96 5.72 -2.97
N ILE A 70 -2.07 6.01 -2.36
CA ILE A 70 -3.05 6.97 -2.87
C ILE A 70 -3.13 8.11 -1.87
N PHE A 71 -2.62 9.27 -2.27
CA PHE A 71 -2.61 10.48 -1.44
C PHE A 71 -3.83 11.32 -1.76
N ASP A 72 -4.58 11.68 -0.73
CA ASP A 72 -5.67 12.63 -0.85
C ASP A 72 -5.11 14.05 -0.77
N GLY A 73 -5.01 14.70 -1.92
CA GLY A 73 -4.52 16.07 -2.03
C GLY A 73 -5.54 17.14 -1.72
N GLY A 74 -6.77 16.76 -1.35
CA GLY A 74 -7.88 17.68 -1.18
C GLY A 74 -8.41 18.23 -2.51
N ALA A 75 -9.60 18.84 -2.48
CA ALA A 75 -10.21 19.55 -3.62
C ALA A 75 -10.08 18.82 -4.97
N ASP A 76 -10.53 17.56 -5.03
CA ASP A 76 -10.55 16.71 -6.25
C ASP A 76 -9.17 16.29 -6.78
N SER A 77 -8.10 16.44 -6.00
CA SER A 77 -6.76 16.03 -6.35
C SER A 77 -6.39 14.71 -5.65
N VAL A 78 -6.20 13.66 -6.43
CA VAL A 78 -5.71 12.37 -5.96
C VAL A 78 -4.41 12.05 -6.69
N ILE A 79 -3.38 11.70 -5.92
CA ILE A 79 -2.09 11.29 -6.46
C ILE A 79 -1.88 9.82 -6.12
N GLU A 80 -1.75 8.99 -7.14
CA GLU A 80 -1.49 7.56 -6.99
C GLU A 80 -0.07 7.22 -7.44
N TRP A 81 0.63 6.44 -6.60
CA TRP A 81 1.92 5.85 -6.90
C TRP A 81 1.86 4.34 -6.79
N GLU A 82 2.37 3.70 -7.83
CA GLU A 82 2.59 2.25 -7.86
C GLU A 82 4.08 1.95 -7.72
N PHE A 83 4.42 1.04 -6.82
CA PHE A 83 5.80 0.57 -6.65
C PHE A 83 5.84 -0.85 -6.08
N GLY A 84 7.02 -1.47 -6.11
CA GLY A 84 7.16 -2.86 -5.71
C GLY A 84 6.85 -3.13 -4.24
N ARG A 85 6.09 -4.19 -3.97
CA ARG A 85 5.87 -4.68 -2.60
C ARG A 85 7.19 -5.04 -1.92
N GLU A 86 8.10 -5.68 -2.64
CA GLU A 86 9.44 -6.01 -2.14
C GLU A 86 10.27 -4.76 -1.84
N LEU A 87 10.10 -3.69 -2.61
CA LEU A 87 10.74 -2.40 -2.34
C LEU A 87 10.28 -1.83 -0.99
N LEU A 88 8.99 -1.89 -0.71
CA LEU A 88 8.45 -1.46 0.59
C LEU A 88 8.99 -2.32 1.74
N ALA A 89 8.99 -3.63 1.57
CA ALA A 89 9.51 -4.57 2.57
C ALA A 89 11.00 -4.36 2.84
N SER A 90 11.80 -4.15 1.80
CA SER A 90 13.23 -3.85 1.92
C SER A 90 13.48 -2.49 2.58
N GLY A 91 12.71 -1.47 2.21
CA GLY A 91 12.78 -0.14 2.77
C GLY A 91 12.45 -0.04 4.26
N ARG A 92 11.82 -1.08 4.82
CA ARG A 92 11.63 -1.21 6.27
C ARG A 92 12.94 -1.53 7.02
N ARG A 93 13.94 -2.04 6.35
CA ARG A 93 15.19 -2.52 6.96
C ARG A 93 16.38 -1.65 6.61
N TRP A 94 16.45 -1.16 5.39
CA TRP A 94 17.56 -0.35 4.86
C TRP A 94 17.08 0.57 3.75
N LEU A 95 17.96 1.47 3.30
CA LEU A 95 17.66 2.29 2.13
C LEU A 95 17.49 1.40 0.90
N ALA A 96 16.32 1.41 0.32
CA ALA A 96 15.96 0.64 -0.87
C ALA A 96 15.43 1.55 -1.98
N GLY A 97 15.65 1.13 -3.22
CA GLY A 97 15.22 1.82 -4.44
C GLY A 97 16.34 2.60 -5.11
N LEU A 98 16.42 2.44 -6.44
CA LEU A 98 17.36 3.13 -7.31
C LEU A 98 16.68 4.06 -8.31
N GLY A 99 15.35 4.05 -8.32
CA GLY A 99 14.53 4.79 -9.27
C GLY A 99 13.82 5.98 -8.64
N ASP A 100 12.62 6.23 -9.12
CA ASP A 100 11.78 7.36 -8.71
C ASP A 100 11.21 7.21 -7.30
N VAL A 101 11.19 6.00 -6.78
CA VAL A 101 10.77 5.72 -5.42
C VAL A 101 11.94 5.18 -4.61
N GLN A 102 12.22 5.83 -3.49
CA GLN A 102 13.20 5.38 -2.51
C GLN A 102 12.54 5.30 -1.14
N ILE A 103 12.87 4.27 -0.38
CA ILE A 103 12.27 4.00 0.92
C ILE A 103 13.40 3.68 1.91
N TRP A 104 13.34 4.27 3.10
CA TRP A 104 14.31 4.00 4.16
C TRP A 104 13.69 4.08 5.55
N PRO A 105 14.20 3.29 6.51
CA PRO A 105 13.73 3.34 7.87
C PRO A 105 14.33 4.54 8.62
N ALA A 106 13.61 5.04 9.59
CA ALA A 106 14.08 6.04 10.54
C ALA A 106 13.45 5.80 11.91
N GLU A 107 14.03 6.40 12.91
CA GLU A 107 13.50 6.40 14.26
C GLU A 107 13.59 7.80 14.84
N ILE A 108 12.48 8.30 15.36
CA ILE A 108 12.44 9.59 16.03
C ILE A 108 11.80 9.39 17.42
N ARG A 109 12.56 9.70 18.46
CA ARG A 109 12.12 9.60 19.86
C ARG A 109 11.56 8.22 20.24
N GLY A 110 12.20 7.15 19.74
CA GLY A 110 11.76 5.77 19.99
C GLY A 110 10.61 5.30 19.11
N HIS A 111 10.11 6.15 18.20
CA HIS A 111 9.06 5.78 17.25
C HIS A 111 9.67 5.44 15.89
N GLY A 112 9.38 4.23 15.42
CA GLY A 112 9.78 3.79 14.09
C GLY A 112 8.97 4.49 13.00
N LEU A 113 9.69 5.03 12.02
CA LEU A 113 9.13 5.67 10.83
C LEU A 113 9.68 5.03 9.57
N VAL A 114 8.94 5.18 8.49
CA VAL A 114 9.36 4.87 7.14
C VAL A 114 9.31 6.15 6.33
N TYR A 115 10.45 6.57 5.82
CA TYR A 115 10.52 7.67 4.86
C TYR A 115 10.41 7.13 3.45
N MET A 116 9.65 7.82 2.62
CA MET A 116 9.49 7.49 1.21
C MET A 116 9.63 8.76 0.40
N SER A 117 10.52 8.75 -0.59
CA SER A 117 10.65 9.82 -1.57
C SER A 117 10.07 9.38 -2.91
N PHE A 118 9.34 10.27 -3.52
CA PHE A 118 8.69 10.10 -4.81
C PHE A 118 9.15 11.19 -5.74
N ARG A 119 9.66 10.81 -6.91
CA ARG A 119 10.14 11.75 -7.93
C ARG A 119 9.35 11.60 -9.21
N SER A 120 8.85 12.71 -9.73
CA SER A 120 8.20 12.78 -11.03
C SER A 120 8.79 13.96 -11.80
N GLY A 121 9.64 13.68 -12.75
CA GLY A 121 10.39 14.71 -13.49
C GLY A 121 11.30 15.54 -12.57
N TRP A 122 11.01 16.82 -12.44
CA TRP A 122 11.73 17.76 -11.56
C TRP A 122 11.15 17.87 -10.16
N GLU A 123 9.97 17.32 -9.96
CA GLU A 123 9.27 17.36 -8.68
C GLU A 123 9.65 16.15 -7.84
N MET A 124 9.91 16.40 -6.58
CA MET A 124 10.17 15.37 -5.58
C MET A 124 9.48 15.75 -4.28
N PHE A 125 8.83 14.79 -3.68
CA PHE A 125 8.30 14.96 -2.33
C PHE A 125 8.68 13.76 -1.46
N VAL A 126 8.72 14.00 -0.16
CA VAL A 126 9.05 13.00 0.84
C VAL A 126 7.92 12.92 1.85
N VAL A 127 7.53 11.71 2.20
CA VAL A 127 6.56 11.45 3.25
C VAL A 127 7.16 10.56 4.33
N ALA A 128 6.66 10.72 5.53
CA ALA A 128 6.96 9.85 6.66
C ALA A 128 5.70 9.11 7.08
N ALA A 129 5.76 7.79 7.11
CA ALA A 129 4.70 6.92 7.58
C ALA A 129 5.07 6.22 8.88
N SER A 130 4.09 5.79 9.66
CA SER A 130 4.34 4.94 10.83
C SER A 130 4.88 3.57 10.38
N ALA A 131 6.00 3.15 10.94
CA ALA A 131 6.57 1.84 10.69
C ALA A 131 5.60 0.71 11.08
N ALA A 132 4.89 0.87 12.20
CA ALA A 132 3.92 -0.12 12.66
C ALA A 132 2.77 -0.31 11.66
N VAL A 133 2.27 0.78 11.08
CA VAL A 133 1.19 0.72 10.06
C VAL A 133 1.69 0.04 8.79
N VAL A 134 2.89 0.38 8.33
CA VAL A 134 3.49 -0.26 7.15
C VAL A 134 3.73 -1.74 7.37
N ASP A 135 4.19 -2.13 8.56
CA ASP A 135 4.41 -3.54 8.91
C ASP A 135 3.09 -4.32 8.93
N GLU A 136 2.04 -3.76 9.52
CA GLU A 136 0.71 -4.37 9.53
C GLU A 136 0.16 -4.54 8.12
N PHE A 137 0.28 -3.53 7.29
CA PHE A 137 -0.11 -3.60 5.89
C PHE A 137 0.66 -4.68 5.13
N LEU A 138 1.99 -4.69 5.23
CA LEU A 138 2.83 -5.70 4.58
C LEU A 138 2.47 -7.12 5.04
N ASN A 139 2.31 -7.34 6.34
CA ASN A 139 1.92 -8.64 6.87
C ASN A 139 0.58 -9.09 6.27
N SER A 140 -0.39 -8.21 6.18
CA SER A 140 -1.68 -8.50 5.55
C SER A 140 -1.53 -8.86 4.06
N THR A 141 -0.64 -8.18 3.33
CA THR A 141 -0.37 -8.53 1.92
C THR A 141 0.27 -9.91 1.78
N PHE A 142 1.16 -10.29 2.71
CA PHE A 142 1.82 -11.60 2.69
C PHE A 142 0.92 -12.74 3.13
N GLU A 143 -0.11 -12.47 3.92
CA GLU A 143 -1.15 -13.44 4.23
C GLU A 143 -1.99 -13.79 3.00
N VAL A 144 -2.26 -12.80 2.15
CA VAL A 144 -3.05 -12.98 0.92
C VAL A 144 -2.21 -13.60 -0.20
N VAL A 145 -1.01 -13.09 -0.40
CA VAL A 145 -0.05 -13.59 -1.40
C VAL A 145 1.31 -13.77 -0.71
N PRO A 146 1.67 -14.99 -0.30
CA PRO A 146 2.96 -15.25 0.30
C PRO A 146 4.14 -14.83 -0.58
N LEU A 147 5.23 -14.45 0.06
CA LEU A 147 6.45 -14.05 -0.64
C LEU A 147 6.94 -15.21 -1.54
N GLY A 148 7.19 -14.91 -2.80
CA GLY A 148 7.63 -15.87 -3.80
C GLY A 148 6.49 -16.59 -4.52
N GLU A 149 5.25 -16.39 -4.11
CA GLU A 149 4.06 -16.97 -4.76
C GLU A 149 3.33 -15.98 -5.68
N GLU A 150 3.87 -14.78 -5.87
CA GLU A 150 3.27 -13.73 -6.69
C GLU A 150 3.01 -14.21 -8.13
N GLY A 151 3.91 -15.00 -8.69
CA GLY A 151 3.78 -15.53 -10.04
C GLY A 151 2.56 -16.42 -10.23
N SER A 152 2.08 -17.08 -9.19
CA SER A 152 0.88 -17.92 -9.23
C SER A 152 -0.39 -17.11 -9.44
N PHE A 153 -0.39 -15.84 -9.11
CA PHE A 153 -1.51 -14.92 -9.25
C PHE A 153 -1.54 -14.22 -10.62
N LEU A 154 -0.43 -14.18 -11.35
CA LEU A 154 -0.34 -13.59 -12.68
C LEU A 154 -0.92 -14.49 -13.78
N GLY A 155 -1.02 -15.77 -13.56
CA GLY A 155 -1.29 -16.78 -14.59
C GLY A 155 -2.76 -16.96 -14.97
N MET A 156 -3.70 -16.38 -14.26
CA MET A 156 -5.11 -16.74 -14.42
C MET A 156 -5.91 -15.85 -15.36
N GLU A 157 -5.42 -14.69 -15.75
CA GLU A 157 -6.13 -13.81 -16.69
C GLU A 157 -5.56 -13.82 -18.11
N GLY A 158 -4.36 -14.36 -18.32
CA GLY A 158 -3.71 -14.42 -19.62
C GLY A 158 -4.02 -15.66 -20.46
N PHE A 159 -4.74 -16.65 -19.94
CA PHE A 159 -4.97 -17.93 -20.60
C PHE A 159 -6.38 -18.13 -21.17
N VAL A 160 -7.20 -17.11 -21.24
CA VAL A 160 -8.45 -17.18 -21.97
C VAL A 160 -8.23 -16.62 -23.38
N GLY A 161 -7.88 -17.51 -24.29
CA GLY A 161 -8.04 -17.27 -25.71
C GLY A 161 -6.80 -17.04 -26.55
N ARG A 162 -5.91 -18.01 -26.62
CA ARG A 162 -5.21 -18.32 -27.87
C ARG A 162 -5.36 -19.80 -28.12
N SER A 163 -6.37 -20.13 -28.90
CA SER A 163 -6.39 -21.39 -29.62
C SER A 163 -5.21 -21.43 -30.56
N PRO A 164 -4.40 -22.49 -30.56
CA PRO A 164 -3.47 -22.73 -31.62
C PRO A 164 -4.26 -23.40 -32.76
N ASP A 165 -4.94 -22.61 -33.54
CA ASP A 165 -5.38 -23.00 -34.86
C ASP A 165 -5.38 -21.77 -35.75
N GLU A 166 -4.33 -21.63 -36.55
CA GLU A 166 -4.44 -21.66 -37.97
C GLU A 166 -3.03 -21.54 -38.58
N THR A 167 -2.70 -22.57 -39.25
CA THR A 167 -1.70 -22.67 -40.31
C THR A 167 -1.82 -21.56 -41.32
#